data_fea59003ed9ca3593b72f8982437d5d4
#
_entry.id   fea59003ed9ca3593b72f8982437d5d4
#
_cell.length_a   1.000
_cell.length_b   1.000
_cell.length_c   1.000
_cell.angle_alpha   90.00
_cell.angle_beta   90.00
_cell.angle_gamma   90.00
#
_symmetry.space_group_name_H-M   'P 1'
#
loop_
_entity.id
_entity.type
_entity.pdbx_description
1 polymer ?
#
loop_
_entity_poly.entity_id
_entity_poly.type
_entity_poly.pdbx_seq_one_letter_code
_entity_poly.pdbx_strand_id
1 'polypeptide(L)'
;SACLGGEIPQKIMKNDLTGAEESVLWFKNLFGDDYYLELQRHKTDKPNAATDTYEKQQEVNAILINFARKHGIKLIATNDVHFVEEEHGEAHDRLICLSTQKDFDDPNRMHYTKQEWLKSPEEMAEIFSDLPETLTNTQEIADKVEVYSINSAPIMPKFPIAETFGTEEEYRRKFTEQDLFDEFTRNEKGEVVLSQEEAEKKIKKLGGYDKLYRIKLEADYLAKLAWDG
;
A
#
# COMPACT_ATOMS: atom_id res chain seq x y z
N SER A 1 -15.43 -1.46 2.61
CA SER A 1 -15.46 -2.91 2.65
C SER A 1 -14.47 -3.45 1.64
N ALA A 2 -14.51 -4.72 1.38
CA ALA A 2 -13.51 -5.37 0.54
C ALA A 2 -14.14 -6.58 -0.17
N CYS A 3 -13.35 -7.28 -1.01
CA CYS A 3 -13.76 -8.56 -1.60
C CYS A 3 -14.13 -9.59 -0.52
N LEU A 4 -14.51 -10.80 -0.93
CA LEU A 4 -14.88 -11.89 0.01
C LEU A 4 -13.82 -12.18 1.09
N GLY A 5 -12.56 -11.83 0.85
CA GLY A 5 -11.47 -11.93 1.83
C GLY A 5 -11.47 -10.89 2.95
N GLY A 6 -12.28 -9.86 2.83
CA GLY A 6 -12.36 -8.77 3.83
C GLY A 6 -13.03 -9.20 5.14
N GLU A 7 -12.81 -8.42 6.20
CA GLU A 7 -13.31 -8.72 7.55
C GLU A 7 -14.82 -8.92 7.59
N ILE A 8 -15.59 -7.99 7.02
CA ILE A 8 -17.05 -8.01 7.06
C ILE A 8 -17.60 -9.20 6.25
N PRO A 9 -17.21 -9.41 4.96
CA PRO A 9 -17.62 -10.59 4.21
C PRO A 9 -17.26 -11.92 4.89
N GLN A 10 -16.07 -12.02 5.50
CA GLN A 10 -15.64 -13.22 6.21
C GLN A 10 -16.52 -13.52 7.44
N LYS A 11 -16.93 -12.51 8.20
CA LYS A 11 -17.88 -12.66 9.31
C LYS A 11 -19.24 -13.12 8.80
N ILE A 12 -19.74 -12.51 7.70
CA ILE A 12 -21.02 -12.91 7.07
C ILE A 12 -20.98 -14.37 6.65
N MET A 13 -19.96 -14.81 5.93
CA MET A 13 -19.82 -16.20 5.46
C MET A 13 -19.68 -17.21 6.61
N LYS A 14 -19.22 -16.76 7.80
CA LYS A 14 -19.21 -17.56 9.03
C LYS A 14 -20.51 -17.49 9.82
N ASN A 15 -21.55 -16.84 9.28
CA ASN A 15 -22.83 -16.59 9.94
C ASN A 15 -22.73 -15.74 11.22
N ASP A 16 -21.66 -14.96 11.38
CA ASP A 16 -21.49 -13.98 12.45
C ASP A 16 -22.01 -12.61 12.00
N LEU A 17 -23.34 -12.50 11.89
CA LEU A 17 -23.98 -11.28 11.41
C LEU A 17 -23.87 -10.12 12.42
N THR A 18 -23.84 -10.42 13.70
CA THR A 18 -23.67 -9.43 14.77
C THR A 18 -22.26 -8.83 14.69
N GLY A 19 -21.23 -9.66 14.65
CA GLY A 19 -19.86 -9.18 14.52
C GLY A 19 -19.58 -8.47 13.18
N ALA A 20 -20.25 -8.88 12.10
CA ALA A 20 -20.19 -8.17 10.82
C ALA A 20 -20.79 -6.78 10.92
N GLU A 21 -21.96 -6.64 11.54
CA GLU A 21 -22.61 -5.35 11.73
C GLU A 21 -21.82 -4.42 12.68
N GLU A 22 -21.24 -4.94 13.74
CA GLU A 22 -20.33 -4.19 14.62
C GLU A 22 -19.14 -3.62 13.87
N SER A 23 -18.52 -4.40 12.97
CA SER A 23 -17.44 -3.92 12.12
C SER A 23 -17.89 -2.82 11.17
N VAL A 24 -19.07 -2.96 10.53
CA VAL A 24 -19.66 -1.92 9.69
C VAL A 24 -19.83 -0.61 10.47
N LEU A 25 -20.35 -0.67 11.67
CA LEU A 25 -20.56 0.50 12.53
C LEU A 25 -19.25 1.12 12.97
N TRP A 26 -18.25 0.31 13.28
CA TRP A 26 -16.93 0.79 13.65
C TRP A 26 -16.29 1.60 12.52
N PHE A 27 -16.31 1.09 11.28
CA PHE A 27 -15.81 1.82 10.11
C PHE A 27 -16.62 3.07 9.82
N LYS A 28 -17.96 3.01 9.93
CA LYS A 28 -18.81 4.18 9.75
C LYS A 28 -18.52 5.28 10.77
N ASN A 29 -18.32 4.92 12.04
CA ASN A 29 -17.97 5.88 13.08
C ASN A 29 -16.58 6.51 12.86
N LEU A 30 -15.64 5.77 12.26
CA LEU A 30 -14.29 6.25 11.97
C LEU A 30 -14.25 7.19 10.76
N PHE A 31 -14.94 6.83 9.67
CA PHE A 31 -14.85 7.53 8.39
C PHE A 31 -16.07 8.39 8.05
N GLY A 32 -17.17 8.29 8.82
CA GLY A 32 -18.37 9.07 8.58
C GLY A 32 -18.97 8.83 7.19
N ASP A 33 -19.16 9.91 6.44
CA ASP A 33 -19.73 9.89 5.09
C ASP A 33 -18.72 9.48 4.00
N ASP A 34 -17.46 9.25 4.35
CA ASP A 34 -16.44 8.70 3.46
C ASP A 34 -16.36 7.18 3.54
N TYR A 35 -17.24 6.54 4.30
CA TYR A 35 -17.36 5.09 4.35
C TYR A 35 -18.45 4.57 3.43
N TYR A 36 -18.11 3.60 2.58
CA TYR A 36 -18.99 2.94 1.64
C TYR A 36 -18.93 1.42 1.83
N LEU A 37 -20.05 0.74 1.54
CA LEU A 37 -20.07 -0.71 1.42
C LEU A 37 -19.95 -1.10 -0.04
N GLU A 38 -19.05 -2.01 -0.33
CA GLU A 38 -18.62 -2.41 -1.66
C GLU A 38 -19.29 -3.70 -2.09
N LEU A 39 -19.86 -3.72 -3.29
CA LEU A 39 -20.46 -4.88 -3.91
C LEU A 39 -19.65 -5.32 -5.11
N GLN A 40 -19.43 -6.63 -5.22
CA GLN A 40 -18.75 -7.27 -6.35
C GLN A 40 -19.61 -8.38 -6.93
N ARG A 41 -19.51 -8.62 -8.25
CA ARG A 41 -20.28 -9.64 -8.97
C ARG A 41 -19.41 -10.26 -10.06
N HIS A 42 -18.87 -11.44 -9.81
CA HIS A 42 -17.97 -12.16 -10.73
C HIS A 42 -18.58 -13.48 -11.19
N LYS A 43 -19.63 -13.40 -12.01
CA LYS A 43 -20.25 -14.60 -12.59
C LYS A 43 -19.37 -15.14 -13.70
N THR A 44 -18.99 -16.42 -13.61
CA THR A 44 -18.10 -17.06 -14.59
C THR A 44 -18.51 -18.50 -14.87
N ASP A 45 -18.25 -18.92 -16.09
CA ASP A 45 -18.31 -20.31 -16.55
C ASP A 45 -16.97 -20.76 -17.18
N LYS A 46 -15.93 -19.93 -17.01
CA LYS A 46 -14.60 -20.17 -17.59
C LYS A 46 -13.93 -21.40 -16.96
N PRO A 47 -13.20 -22.18 -17.76
CA PRO A 47 -12.46 -23.33 -17.24
C PRO A 47 -11.38 -22.89 -16.25
N ASN A 48 -11.14 -23.71 -15.24
CA ASN A 48 -10.17 -23.46 -14.16
C ASN A 48 -10.42 -22.14 -13.40
N ALA A 49 -11.66 -21.70 -13.31
CA ALA A 49 -12.07 -20.52 -12.57
C ALA A 49 -12.80 -20.90 -11.27
N ALA A 50 -12.81 -20.00 -10.29
CA ALA A 50 -13.56 -20.15 -9.04
C ALA A 50 -15.05 -19.88 -9.27
N THR A 51 -15.79 -20.90 -9.70
CA THR A 51 -17.20 -20.82 -10.12
C THR A 51 -18.17 -20.60 -8.97
N ASP A 52 -17.80 -20.94 -7.73
CA ASP A 52 -18.60 -20.74 -6.51
C ASP A 52 -18.53 -19.33 -5.92
N THR A 53 -17.63 -18.50 -6.44
CA THR A 53 -17.41 -17.12 -5.96
C THR A 53 -18.66 -16.26 -6.13
N TYR A 54 -19.35 -16.38 -7.27
CA TYR A 54 -20.52 -15.56 -7.54
C TYR A 54 -21.67 -15.85 -6.56
N GLU A 55 -21.93 -17.10 -6.22
CA GLU A 55 -22.96 -17.48 -5.25
C GLU A 55 -22.66 -16.87 -3.88
N LYS A 56 -21.42 -17.01 -3.41
CA LYS A 56 -20.94 -16.38 -2.16
C LYS A 56 -21.08 -14.86 -2.18
N GLN A 57 -20.76 -14.23 -3.31
CA GLN A 57 -20.94 -12.78 -3.46
C GLN A 57 -22.42 -12.38 -3.38
N GLN A 58 -23.33 -13.17 -3.96
CA GLN A 58 -24.78 -12.88 -3.86
C GLN A 58 -25.29 -12.93 -2.41
N GLU A 59 -24.87 -13.94 -1.65
CA GLU A 59 -25.21 -14.06 -0.23
C GLU A 59 -24.69 -12.87 0.59
N VAL A 60 -23.42 -12.55 0.43
CA VAL A 60 -22.76 -11.42 1.12
C VAL A 60 -23.39 -10.10 0.71
N ASN A 61 -23.59 -9.85 -0.59
CA ASN A 61 -24.18 -8.63 -1.11
C ASN A 61 -25.57 -8.37 -0.55
N ALA A 62 -26.42 -9.41 -0.42
CA ALA A 62 -27.74 -9.27 0.15
C ALA A 62 -27.71 -8.72 1.59
N ILE A 63 -26.75 -9.17 2.38
CA ILE A 63 -26.56 -8.71 3.76
C ILE A 63 -25.96 -7.30 3.80
N LEU A 64 -24.96 -7.01 2.96
CA LEU A 64 -24.38 -5.67 2.84
C LEU A 64 -25.41 -4.62 2.42
N ILE A 65 -26.30 -4.95 1.48
CA ILE A 65 -27.42 -4.08 1.08
C ILE A 65 -28.34 -3.80 2.26
N ASN A 66 -28.64 -4.80 3.08
CA ASN A 66 -29.46 -4.62 4.28
C ASN A 66 -28.76 -3.72 5.31
N PHE A 67 -27.46 -3.91 5.56
CA PHE A 67 -26.68 -3.04 6.44
C PHE A 67 -26.62 -1.60 5.91
N ALA A 68 -26.41 -1.43 4.60
CA ALA A 68 -26.41 -0.13 3.94
C ALA A 68 -27.70 0.64 4.20
N ARG A 69 -28.85 -0.02 3.96
CA ARG A 69 -30.19 0.56 4.21
C ARG A 69 -30.43 0.87 5.68
N LYS A 70 -30.08 -0.06 6.57
CA LYS A 70 -30.28 0.08 8.01
C LYS A 70 -29.50 1.24 8.61
N HIS A 71 -28.27 1.46 8.13
CA HIS A 71 -27.35 2.42 8.73
C HIS A 71 -27.11 3.67 7.88
N GLY A 72 -27.82 3.83 6.75
CA GLY A 72 -27.67 4.96 5.86
C GLY A 72 -26.26 5.06 5.26
N ILE A 73 -25.67 3.93 4.87
CA ILE A 73 -24.37 3.85 4.23
C ILE A 73 -24.57 3.70 2.72
N LYS A 74 -23.81 4.43 1.92
CA LYS A 74 -23.85 4.33 0.47
C LYS A 74 -23.18 3.04 -0.01
N LEU A 75 -23.71 2.48 -1.09
CA LEU A 75 -23.15 1.32 -1.77
C LEU A 75 -22.34 1.75 -2.98
N ILE A 76 -21.25 1.05 -3.26
CA ILE A 76 -20.45 1.19 -4.49
C ILE A 76 -20.29 -0.16 -5.18
N ALA A 77 -20.17 -0.14 -6.50
CA ALA A 77 -19.84 -1.31 -7.29
C ALA A 77 -18.37 -1.25 -7.71
N THR A 78 -17.66 -2.37 -7.51
CA THR A 78 -16.27 -2.52 -7.99
C THR A 78 -16.10 -3.87 -8.68
N ASN A 79 -14.98 -4.04 -9.41
CA ASN A 79 -14.66 -5.27 -10.10
C ASN A 79 -13.37 -5.94 -9.63
N ASP A 80 -12.77 -5.48 -8.53
CA ASP A 80 -11.54 -6.05 -7.97
C ASP A 80 -10.46 -6.32 -9.05
N VAL A 81 -10.16 -5.30 -9.85
CA VAL A 81 -9.37 -5.42 -11.09
C VAL A 81 -7.96 -5.89 -10.80
N HIS A 82 -7.56 -7.00 -11.43
CA HIS A 82 -6.22 -7.59 -11.34
C HIS A 82 -5.47 -7.57 -12.67
N PHE A 83 -6.17 -7.41 -13.80
CA PHE A 83 -5.60 -7.35 -15.13
C PHE A 83 -6.47 -6.48 -16.06
N VAL A 84 -5.93 -6.09 -17.21
CA VAL A 84 -6.54 -5.05 -18.07
C VAL A 84 -7.58 -5.65 -19.01
N GLU A 85 -7.21 -6.64 -19.80
CA GLU A 85 -8.06 -7.23 -20.85
C GLU A 85 -8.59 -8.58 -20.39
N GLU A 86 -9.77 -8.96 -20.88
CA GLU A 86 -10.41 -10.24 -20.52
C GLU A 86 -9.53 -11.46 -20.80
N GLU A 87 -8.79 -11.44 -21.90
CA GLU A 87 -7.89 -12.53 -22.32
C GLU A 87 -6.69 -12.70 -21.36
N HIS A 88 -6.35 -11.66 -20.59
CA HIS A 88 -5.26 -11.74 -19.62
C HIS A 88 -5.55 -12.64 -18.43
N GLY A 89 -6.81 -13.09 -18.26
CA GLY A 89 -7.20 -13.99 -17.19
C GLY A 89 -6.41 -15.30 -17.15
N GLU A 90 -6.04 -15.85 -18.33
CA GLU A 90 -5.20 -17.06 -18.40
C GLU A 90 -3.75 -16.78 -17.98
N ALA A 91 -3.20 -15.64 -18.35
CA ALA A 91 -1.86 -15.24 -17.94
C ALA A 91 -1.81 -14.96 -16.43
N HIS A 92 -2.84 -14.31 -15.89
CA HIS A 92 -2.99 -14.05 -14.46
C HIS A 92 -3.05 -15.35 -13.65
N ASP A 93 -3.83 -16.34 -14.10
CA ASP A 93 -3.93 -17.67 -13.46
C ASP A 93 -2.55 -18.35 -13.33
N ARG A 94 -1.70 -18.24 -14.37
CA ARG A 94 -0.32 -18.75 -14.34
C ARG A 94 0.60 -17.96 -13.41
N LEU A 95 0.44 -16.64 -13.34
CA LEU A 95 1.20 -15.80 -12.41
C LEU A 95 0.86 -16.13 -10.94
N ILE A 96 -0.39 -16.51 -10.65
CA ILE A 96 -0.78 -16.97 -9.32
C ILE A 96 -0.05 -18.28 -8.97
N CYS A 97 0.05 -19.22 -9.90
CA CYS A 97 0.82 -20.45 -9.69
C CYS A 97 2.28 -20.13 -9.32
N LEU A 98 2.90 -19.21 -10.07
CA LEU A 98 4.28 -18.78 -9.80
C LEU A 98 4.43 -18.14 -8.42
N SER A 99 3.54 -17.21 -8.07
CA SER A 99 3.59 -16.48 -6.80
C SER A 99 3.30 -17.35 -5.58
N THR A 100 2.43 -18.36 -5.72
CA THR A 100 2.04 -19.29 -4.66
C THR A 100 2.90 -20.56 -4.63
N GLN A 101 3.83 -20.72 -5.58
CA GLN A 101 4.67 -21.91 -5.74
C GLN A 101 3.85 -23.21 -5.87
N LYS A 102 2.78 -23.14 -6.66
CA LYS A 102 1.87 -24.25 -6.94
C LYS A 102 1.94 -24.65 -8.40
N ASP A 103 1.87 -25.93 -8.68
CA ASP A 103 1.73 -26.42 -10.04
C ASP A 103 0.34 -26.08 -10.62
N PHE A 104 0.28 -25.91 -11.94
CA PHE A 104 -0.95 -25.51 -12.61
C PHE A 104 -2.08 -26.53 -12.48
N ASP A 105 -1.76 -27.79 -12.33
CA ASP A 105 -2.67 -28.91 -12.14
C ASP A 105 -2.89 -29.30 -10.66
N ASP A 106 -2.31 -28.56 -9.71
CA ASP A 106 -2.58 -28.77 -8.27
C ASP A 106 -4.06 -28.45 -7.97
N PRO A 107 -4.87 -29.43 -7.52
CA PRO A 107 -6.30 -29.21 -7.25
C PRO A 107 -6.58 -28.27 -6.08
N ASN A 108 -5.58 -27.99 -5.24
CA ASN A 108 -5.70 -27.12 -4.06
C ASN A 108 -5.09 -25.74 -4.27
N ARG A 109 -4.77 -25.37 -5.52
CA ARG A 109 -4.27 -24.04 -5.81
C ARG A 109 -5.37 -22.98 -5.75
N MET A 110 -4.97 -21.74 -5.56
CA MET A 110 -5.88 -20.60 -5.65
C MET A 110 -6.36 -20.41 -7.09
N HIS A 111 -7.65 -20.16 -7.24
CA HIS A 111 -8.29 -19.77 -8.49
C HIS A 111 -9.02 -18.46 -8.30
N TYR A 112 -8.94 -17.58 -9.31
CA TYR A 112 -9.81 -16.43 -9.47
C TYR A 112 -10.96 -16.76 -10.42
N THR A 113 -11.92 -15.84 -10.57
CA THR A 113 -13.06 -16.05 -11.47
C THR A 113 -12.72 -15.77 -12.93
N LYS A 114 -11.57 -15.15 -13.21
CA LYS A 114 -11.18 -14.60 -14.51
C LYS A 114 -12.15 -13.52 -15.01
N GLN A 115 -12.86 -12.88 -14.07
CA GLN A 115 -13.75 -11.74 -14.31
C GLN A 115 -13.15 -10.43 -13.78
N GLU A 116 -11.98 -10.48 -13.16
CA GLU A 116 -11.29 -9.39 -12.48
C GLU A 116 -10.50 -8.50 -13.47
N TRP A 117 -11.03 -8.29 -14.68
CA TRP A 117 -10.46 -7.39 -15.68
C TRP A 117 -11.10 -5.99 -15.64
N LEU A 118 -10.45 -5.02 -16.29
CA LEU A 118 -10.90 -3.62 -16.29
C LEU A 118 -12.10 -3.46 -17.23
N LYS A 119 -13.29 -3.61 -16.69
CA LYS A 119 -14.55 -3.47 -17.42
C LYS A 119 -14.84 -2.01 -17.74
N SER A 120 -15.50 -1.79 -18.89
CA SER A 120 -16.02 -0.47 -19.26
C SER A 120 -17.16 -0.03 -18.32
N PRO A 121 -17.47 1.28 -18.28
CA PRO A 121 -18.65 1.77 -17.55
C PRO A 121 -19.95 1.11 -17.97
N GLU A 122 -20.10 0.81 -19.27
CA GLU A 122 -21.30 0.16 -19.84
C GLU A 122 -21.44 -1.27 -19.35
N GLU A 123 -20.35 -2.05 -19.33
CA GLU A 123 -20.34 -3.42 -18.80
C GLU A 123 -20.63 -3.45 -17.30
N MET A 124 -20.07 -2.52 -16.54
CA MET A 124 -20.41 -2.38 -15.12
C MET A 124 -21.88 -1.98 -14.92
N ALA A 125 -22.43 -1.13 -15.78
CA ALA A 125 -23.85 -0.75 -15.74
C ALA A 125 -24.78 -1.92 -16.05
N GLU A 126 -24.39 -2.83 -16.92
CA GLU A 126 -25.14 -4.05 -17.20
C GLU A 126 -25.13 -5.00 -15.98
N ILE A 127 -23.95 -5.23 -15.38
CA ILE A 127 -23.78 -6.11 -14.22
C ILE A 127 -24.55 -5.60 -13.00
N PHE A 128 -24.65 -4.30 -12.79
CA PHE A 128 -25.32 -3.65 -11.66
C PHE A 128 -26.60 -2.91 -12.07
N SER A 129 -27.27 -3.34 -13.15
CA SER A 129 -28.46 -2.69 -13.68
C SER A 129 -29.63 -2.60 -12.69
N ASP A 130 -29.68 -3.49 -11.71
CA ASP A 130 -30.64 -3.49 -10.59
C ASP A 130 -30.29 -2.53 -9.43
N LEU A 131 -29.05 -1.99 -9.41
CA LEU A 131 -28.53 -1.10 -8.37
C LEU A 131 -27.72 0.07 -9.00
N PRO A 132 -28.30 0.87 -9.90
CA PRO A 132 -27.56 1.90 -10.65
C PRO A 132 -26.91 2.96 -9.76
N GLU A 133 -27.45 3.19 -8.55
CA GLU A 133 -26.87 4.11 -7.57
C GLU A 133 -25.46 3.70 -7.13
N THR A 134 -25.10 2.41 -7.21
CA THR A 134 -23.77 1.94 -6.83
C THR A 134 -22.70 2.48 -7.76
N LEU A 135 -23.02 2.73 -9.01
CA LEU A 135 -22.11 3.33 -10.01
C LEU A 135 -22.06 4.85 -9.85
N THR A 136 -23.20 5.50 -9.61
CA THR A 136 -23.25 6.94 -9.36
C THR A 136 -22.42 7.31 -8.11
N ASN A 137 -22.48 6.48 -7.07
CA ASN A 137 -21.70 6.69 -5.86
C ASN A 137 -20.18 6.54 -6.08
N THR A 138 -19.73 5.76 -7.06
CA THR A 138 -18.29 5.71 -7.42
C THR A 138 -17.81 7.04 -7.99
N GLN A 139 -18.63 7.72 -8.79
CA GLN A 139 -18.33 9.06 -9.28
C GLN A 139 -18.26 10.08 -8.14
N GLU A 140 -19.13 9.98 -7.13
CA GLU A 140 -19.07 10.83 -5.94
C GLU A 140 -17.70 10.70 -5.23
N ILE A 141 -17.15 9.50 -5.13
CA ILE A 141 -15.81 9.30 -4.54
C ILE A 141 -14.74 9.99 -5.39
N ALA A 142 -14.81 9.84 -6.72
CA ALA A 142 -13.86 10.48 -7.62
C ALA A 142 -13.91 12.02 -7.51
N ASP A 143 -15.11 12.58 -7.36
CA ASP A 143 -15.33 14.03 -7.23
C ASP A 143 -14.82 14.60 -5.89
N LYS A 144 -14.69 13.76 -4.85
CA LYS A 144 -14.08 14.15 -3.57
C LYS A 144 -12.55 14.25 -3.61
N VAL A 145 -11.90 13.68 -4.62
CA VAL A 145 -10.44 13.66 -4.70
C VAL A 145 -9.93 15.01 -5.16
N GLU A 146 -9.14 15.67 -4.31
CA GLU A 146 -8.44 16.90 -4.64
C GLU A 146 -7.13 16.61 -5.39
N VAL A 147 -6.72 17.55 -6.26
CA VAL A 147 -5.44 17.43 -6.97
C VAL A 147 -4.29 17.71 -6.00
N TYR A 148 -3.45 16.72 -5.75
CA TYR A 148 -2.26 16.84 -4.91
C TYR A 148 -1.10 16.05 -5.48
N SER A 149 0.11 16.32 -4.99
CA SER A 149 1.31 15.55 -5.35
C SER A 149 1.69 14.60 -4.21
N ILE A 150 1.89 13.33 -4.54
CA ILE A 150 2.45 12.34 -3.63
C ILE A 150 3.99 12.36 -3.61
N ASN A 151 4.61 13.15 -4.51
CA ASN A 151 6.05 13.29 -4.56
C ASN A 151 6.52 14.17 -3.40
N SER A 152 7.25 13.59 -2.48
CA SER A 152 7.91 14.27 -1.38
C SER A 152 9.42 14.00 -1.39
N ALA A 153 10.18 14.85 -0.72
CA ALA A 153 11.58 14.54 -0.49
C ALA A 153 11.70 13.24 0.34
N PRO A 154 12.70 12.40 0.09
CA PRO A 154 12.90 11.20 0.87
C PRO A 154 13.02 11.52 2.37
N ILE A 155 12.23 10.83 3.19
CA ILE A 155 12.32 10.95 4.65
C ILE A 155 13.32 9.89 5.11
N MET A 156 14.51 10.35 5.51
CA MET A 156 15.50 9.49 6.14
C MET A 156 15.18 9.37 7.63
N PRO A 157 14.86 8.17 8.12
CA PRO A 157 14.62 7.96 9.54
C PRO A 157 15.89 8.29 10.33
N LYS A 158 15.72 8.96 11.47
CA LYS A 158 16.83 9.20 12.40
C LYS A 158 17.04 7.97 13.26
N PHE A 159 18.20 7.35 13.13
CA PHE A 159 18.57 6.26 14.02
C PHE A 159 18.99 6.83 15.39
N PRO A 160 18.45 6.32 16.51
CA PRO A 160 18.85 6.77 17.83
C PRO A 160 20.26 6.26 18.13
N ILE A 161 21.21 7.17 18.32
CA ILE A 161 22.57 6.87 18.75
C ILE A 161 22.59 6.88 20.28
N ALA A 162 23.14 5.85 20.89
CA ALA A 162 23.28 5.78 22.35
C ALA A 162 24.22 6.91 22.82
N GLU A 163 23.80 7.67 23.83
CA GLU A 163 24.64 8.74 24.43
C GLU A 163 25.99 8.22 24.92
N THR A 164 26.05 6.96 25.32
CA THR A 164 27.31 6.29 25.71
C THR A 164 28.33 6.14 24.59
N PHE A 165 27.89 6.24 23.32
CA PHE A 165 28.81 6.27 22.18
C PHE A 165 29.35 7.66 21.91
N GLY A 166 28.54 8.68 22.04
CA GLY A 166 28.89 10.08 21.88
C GLY A 166 27.74 10.95 21.44
N THR A 167 27.91 12.25 21.61
CA THR A 167 26.94 13.28 21.24
C THR A 167 27.49 14.22 20.17
N GLU A 168 26.61 14.94 19.48
CA GLU A 168 27.03 15.97 18.52
C GLU A 168 27.91 17.06 19.17
N GLU A 169 27.64 17.41 20.44
CA GLU A 169 28.44 18.40 21.18
C GLU A 169 29.88 17.90 21.44
N GLU A 170 30.03 16.61 21.78
CA GLU A 170 31.35 16.00 21.95
C GLU A 170 32.11 15.96 20.62
N TYR A 171 31.43 15.66 19.52
CA TYR A 171 32.04 15.64 18.18
C TYR A 171 32.48 17.04 17.74
N ARG A 172 31.70 18.12 18.06
CA ARG A 172 32.12 19.50 17.82
C ARG A 172 33.33 19.94 18.62
N ARG A 173 33.58 19.35 19.78
CA ARG A 173 34.78 19.56 20.57
C ARG A 173 36.00 18.78 20.06
N LYS A 174 35.74 17.58 19.51
CA LYS A 174 36.76 16.62 19.08
C LYS A 174 37.29 16.91 17.68
N PHE A 175 36.44 17.32 16.75
CA PHE A 175 36.76 17.56 15.36
C PHE A 175 36.57 19.02 14.98
N THR A 176 37.50 19.58 14.20
CA THR A 176 37.35 20.88 13.58
C THR A 176 36.57 20.78 12.26
N GLU A 177 36.07 21.92 11.76
CA GLU A 177 35.46 21.95 10.41
C GLU A 177 36.46 21.53 9.31
N GLN A 178 37.77 21.81 9.52
CA GLN A 178 38.81 21.38 8.60
C GLN A 178 38.99 19.87 8.61
N ASP A 179 38.91 19.21 9.78
CA ASP A 179 38.98 17.75 9.87
C ASP A 179 37.81 17.10 9.10
N LEU A 180 36.60 17.65 9.25
CA LEU A 180 35.42 17.17 8.52
C LEU A 180 35.53 17.42 7.01
N PHE A 181 36.10 18.57 6.62
CA PHE A 181 36.31 18.89 5.22
C PHE A 181 37.34 17.91 4.59
N ASP A 182 38.44 17.66 5.28
CA ASP A 182 39.48 16.76 4.82
C ASP A 182 38.96 15.32 4.67
N GLU A 183 38.18 14.83 5.63
CA GLU A 183 37.52 13.53 5.55
C GLU A 183 36.49 13.47 4.40
N PHE A 184 35.66 14.51 4.25
CA PHE A 184 34.64 14.58 3.20
C PHE A 184 35.22 14.63 1.79
N THR A 185 36.43 15.16 1.61
CA THR A 185 37.09 15.32 0.31
C THR A 185 37.99 14.16 -0.10
N ARG A 186 38.23 13.21 0.82
CA ARG A 186 39.14 12.08 0.58
C ARG A 186 38.40 10.75 0.46
N ASN A 187 39.00 9.82 -0.28
CA ASN A 187 38.59 8.44 -0.32
C ASN A 187 39.25 7.60 0.81
N GLU A 188 38.89 6.33 0.90
CA GLU A 188 39.46 5.38 1.88
C GLU A 188 40.98 5.24 1.82
N LYS A 189 41.60 5.59 0.70
CA LYS A 189 43.06 5.59 0.51
C LYS A 189 43.70 6.92 0.91
N GLY A 190 42.91 7.91 1.34
CA GLY A 190 43.36 9.25 1.69
C GLY A 190 43.60 10.18 0.50
N GLU A 191 43.25 9.76 -0.72
CA GLU A 191 43.41 10.57 -1.94
C GLU A 191 42.29 11.58 -2.04
N VAL A 192 42.60 12.84 -2.40
CA VAL A 192 41.63 13.89 -2.62
C VAL A 192 40.80 13.59 -3.87
N VAL A 193 39.50 13.41 -3.73
CA VAL A 193 38.57 13.04 -4.82
C VAL A 193 37.58 14.16 -5.16
N LEU A 194 37.52 15.22 -4.37
CA LEU A 194 36.74 16.41 -4.62
C LEU A 194 37.58 17.67 -4.58
N SER A 195 37.43 18.56 -5.55
CA SER A 195 38.03 19.89 -5.48
C SER A 195 37.36 20.70 -4.33
N GLN A 196 38.08 21.74 -3.87
CA GLN A 196 37.59 22.62 -2.81
C GLN A 196 36.20 23.21 -3.16
N GLU A 197 36.04 23.73 -4.38
CA GLU A 197 34.79 24.34 -4.84
C GLU A 197 33.61 23.34 -4.86
N GLU A 198 33.87 22.12 -5.35
CA GLU A 198 32.87 21.05 -5.37
C GLU A 198 32.47 20.61 -3.98
N ALA A 199 33.44 20.49 -3.06
CA ALA A 199 33.21 20.13 -1.68
C ALA A 199 32.37 21.17 -0.95
N GLU A 200 32.73 22.45 -1.03
CA GLU A 200 32.00 23.56 -0.41
C GLU A 200 30.54 23.62 -0.92
N LYS A 201 30.34 23.44 -2.23
CA LYS A 201 29.01 23.40 -2.84
C LYS A 201 28.17 22.21 -2.33
N LYS A 202 28.77 21.03 -2.20
CA LYS A 202 28.11 19.84 -1.67
C LYS A 202 27.80 19.98 -0.19
N ILE A 203 28.73 20.46 0.62
CA ILE A 203 28.53 20.72 2.06
C ILE A 203 27.37 21.70 2.28
N LYS A 204 27.35 22.81 1.53
CA LYS A 204 26.25 23.76 1.59
C LYS A 204 24.90 23.13 1.24
N LYS A 205 24.87 22.27 0.20
CA LYS A 205 23.64 21.54 -0.21
C LYS A 205 23.19 20.54 0.84
N LEU A 206 24.10 19.94 1.60
CA LEU A 206 23.79 19.02 2.70
C LEU A 206 23.24 19.73 3.95
N GLY A 207 23.41 21.04 4.08
CA GLY A 207 22.98 21.81 5.25
C GLY A 207 24.12 22.40 6.09
N GLY A 208 25.32 22.46 5.52
CA GLY A 208 26.52 23.03 6.16
C GLY A 208 27.24 22.09 7.11
N TYR A 209 28.25 22.63 7.82
CA TYR A 209 29.08 21.85 8.76
C TYR A 209 28.29 21.28 9.93
N ASP A 210 27.22 21.96 10.39
CA ASP A 210 26.34 21.43 11.42
C ASP A 210 25.81 20.05 11.06
N LYS A 211 25.42 19.88 9.80
CA LYS A 211 24.96 18.58 9.32
C LYS A 211 26.10 17.56 9.17
N LEU A 212 27.31 18.02 8.83
CA LEU A 212 28.46 17.13 8.73
C LEU A 212 28.87 16.52 10.07
N TYR A 213 28.80 17.27 11.17
CA TYR A 213 29.03 16.72 12.52
C TYR A 213 28.08 15.55 12.82
N ARG A 214 26.82 15.73 12.48
CA ARG A 214 25.83 14.65 12.64
C ARG A 214 26.13 13.44 11.74
N ILE A 215 26.49 13.67 10.48
CA ILE A 215 26.84 12.61 9.54
C ILE A 215 28.09 11.85 10.02
N LYS A 216 29.09 12.57 10.54
CA LYS A 216 30.30 11.94 11.10
C LYS A 216 29.97 11.04 12.29
N LEU A 217 29.17 11.52 13.22
CA LEU A 217 28.71 10.76 14.38
C LEU A 217 27.92 9.50 13.95
N GLU A 218 27.04 9.63 12.96
CA GLU A 218 26.24 8.51 12.44
C GLU A 218 27.13 7.49 11.71
N ALA A 219 28.13 7.95 10.93
CA ALA A 219 29.06 7.08 10.22
C ALA A 219 29.96 6.29 11.19
N ASP A 220 30.50 6.96 12.20
CA ASP A 220 31.37 6.30 13.21
C ASP A 220 30.55 5.30 14.06
N TYR A 221 29.29 5.62 14.35
CA TYR A 221 28.43 4.67 15.06
C TYR A 221 28.06 3.46 14.20
N LEU A 222 27.78 3.67 12.93
CA LEU A 222 27.53 2.58 11.98
C LEU A 222 28.77 1.69 11.82
N ALA A 223 29.97 2.28 11.70
CA ALA A 223 31.23 1.55 11.64
C ALA A 223 31.44 0.69 12.91
N LYS A 224 31.14 1.25 14.10
CA LYS A 224 31.18 0.50 15.33
C LYS A 224 30.21 -0.68 15.34
N LEU A 225 28.96 -0.46 14.97
CA LEU A 225 27.96 -1.54 14.90
C LEU A 225 28.36 -2.65 13.93
N ALA A 226 28.92 -2.29 12.78
CA ALA A 226 29.41 -3.26 11.80
C ALA A 226 30.63 -4.06 12.29
N TRP A 227 31.45 -3.45 13.16
CA TRP A 227 32.60 -4.12 13.75
C TRP A 227 32.24 -5.04 14.91
N ASP A 228 31.25 -4.64 15.71
CA ASP A 228 30.79 -5.37 16.89
C ASP A 228 29.87 -6.57 16.54
N GLY A 229 29.26 -6.60 15.35
CA GLY A 229 28.35 -7.66 14.86
C GLY A 229 29.02 -8.67 14.00
#